data_fa7fe13bdbca8980ef0d8ed3c3585501
#
_entry.id   fa7fe13bdbca8980ef0d8ed3c3585501
#
_cell.length_a   1.000
_cell.length_b   1.000
_cell.length_c   1.000
_cell.angle_alpha   90.00
_cell.angle_beta   90.00
_cell.angle_gamma   90.00
#
_symmetry.space_group_name_H-M   'P 1'
#
loop_
_entity.id
_entity.type
_entity.pdbx_description
1 polymer ?
#
loop_
_entity_poly.entity_id
_entity_poly.type
_entity_poly.pdbx_seq_one_letter_code
_entity_poly.pdbx_strand_id
1 'polypeptide(L)' 'MEIETVFLYVSAALAVGIPALATAWAQSRIGPAAAAALAEKPELTVTVVLLIAIPETLAILGFVVAVLILMQGGG' A
#
# COMPACT_ATOMS: atom_id res chain seq x y z
N MET A 1 18.84 -23.13 3.58
CA MET A 1 18.20 -22.27 2.57
C MET A 1 19.29 -21.53 1.80
N GLU A 2 19.18 -21.54 0.49
CA GLU A 2 20.16 -20.86 -0.34
C GLU A 2 20.04 -19.35 -0.23
N ILE A 3 21.18 -18.65 -0.43
CA ILE A 3 21.19 -17.20 -0.31
C ILE A 3 20.27 -16.55 -1.34
N GLU A 4 20.18 -17.12 -2.53
CA GLU A 4 19.28 -16.62 -3.57
C GLU A 4 17.82 -16.68 -3.15
N THR A 5 17.43 -17.75 -2.46
CA THR A 5 16.08 -17.90 -1.93
C THR A 5 15.79 -16.86 -0.85
N VAL A 6 16.77 -16.57 0.00
CA VAL A 6 16.64 -15.52 1.02
C VAL A 6 16.43 -14.17 0.36
N PHE A 7 17.24 -13.81 -0.63
CA PHE A 7 17.07 -12.55 -1.34
C PHE A 7 15.74 -12.45 -2.07
N LEU A 8 15.27 -13.56 -2.63
CA LEU A 8 13.96 -13.62 -3.28
C LEU A 8 12.85 -13.24 -2.31
N TYR A 9 12.80 -13.89 -1.15
CA TYR A 9 11.76 -13.61 -0.15
C TYR A 9 11.88 -12.23 0.45
N VAL A 10 13.11 -11.77 0.73
CA VAL A 10 13.31 -10.42 1.26
C VAL A 10 12.90 -9.37 0.24
N SER A 11 13.24 -9.56 -1.03
CA SER A 11 12.84 -8.63 -2.09
C SER A 11 11.32 -8.54 -2.21
N ALA A 12 10.63 -9.67 -2.17
CA ALA A 12 9.17 -9.69 -2.23
C ALA A 12 8.55 -8.98 -1.02
N ALA A 13 9.09 -9.24 0.17
CA ALA A 13 8.61 -8.61 1.39
C ALA A 13 8.78 -7.09 1.34
N LEU A 14 9.94 -6.60 0.83
CA LEU A 14 10.20 -5.18 0.70
C LEU A 14 9.32 -4.54 -0.38
N ALA A 15 9.05 -5.28 -1.46
CA ALA A 15 8.23 -4.77 -2.56
C ALA A 15 6.81 -4.41 -2.12
N VAL A 16 6.26 -5.12 -1.15
CA VAL A 16 4.95 -4.79 -0.58
C VAL A 16 5.07 -4.01 0.72
N GLY A 17 6.10 -4.27 1.52
CA GLY A 17 6.26 -3.64 2.83
C GLY A 17 6.57 -2.15 2.76
N ILE A 18 7.44 -1.74 1.85
CA ILE A 18 7.80 -0.33 1.71
C ILE A 18 6.61 0.52 1.24
N PRO A 19 5.91 0.15 0.15
CA PRO A 19 4.69 0.88 -0.21
C PRO A 19 3.62 0.84 0.86
N ALA A 20 3.49 -0.28 1.59
CA ALA A 20 2.52 -0.38 2.68
C ALA A 20 2.81 0.64 3.79
N LEU A 21 4.08 0.83 4.15
CA LEU A 21 4.47 1.83 5.13
C LEU A 21 4.18 3.25 4.63
N ALA A 22 4.48 3.52 3.36
CA ALA A 22 4.19 4.83 2.76
C ALA A 22 2.69 5.11 2.76
N THR A 23 1.88 4.12 2.40
CA THR A 23 0.43 4.22 2.41
C THR A 23 -0.10 4.45 3.82
N ALA A 24 0.42 3.70 4.80
CA ALA A 24 0.02 3.86 6.19
C ALA A 24 0.34 5.27 6.69
N TRP A 25 1.49 5.81 6.33
CA TRP A 25 1.85 7.18 6.71
C TRP A 25 0.86 8.19 6.10
N ALA A 26 0.61 8.08 4.79
CA ALA A 26 -0.33 8.97 4.11
C ALA A 26 -1.72 8.89 4.75
N GLN A 27 -2.23 7.68 4.98
CA GLN A 27 -3.55 7.48 5.57
C GLN A 27 -3.63 7.95 7.01
N SER A 28 -2.53 7.89 7.76
CA SER A 28 -2.50 8.40 9.14
C SER A 28 -2.72 9.91 9.20
N ARG A 29 -2.41 10.61 8.13
CA ARG A 29 -2.63 12.07 8.02
C ARG A 29 -3.95 12.40 7.36
N ILE A 30 -4.32 11.66 6.33
CA ILE A 30 -5.57 11.88 5.61
C ILE A 30 -6.78 11.48 6.48
N GLY A 31 -6.67 10.37 7.21
CA GLY A 31 -7.79 9.82 7.97
C GLY A 31 -8.44 10.79 8.94
N PRO A 32 -7.70 11.36 9.89
CA PRO A 32 -8.28 12.31 10.83
C PRO A 32 -8.84 13.56 10.16
N ALA A 33 -8.13 14.10 9.17
CA ALA A 33 -8.59 15.27 8.43
C ALA A 33 -9.87 14.96 7.65
N ALA A 34 -9.92 13.78 7.03
CA ALA A 34 -11.10 13.32 6.30
C ALA A 34 -12.30 13.13 7.22
N ALA A 35 -12.09 12.53 8.39
CA ALA A 35 -13.15 12.33 9.36
C ALA A 35 -13.75 13.68 9.82
N ALA A 36 -12.88 14.66 10.09
CA ALA A 36 -13.32 15.99 10.47
C ALA A 36 -14.10 16.68 9.35
N ALA A 37 -13.62 16.56 8.11
CA ALA A 37 -14.30 17.16 6.95
C ALA A 37 -15.68 16.52 6.72
N LEU A 38 -15.78 15.20 6.86
CA LEU A 38 -17.07 14.50 6.69
C LEU A 38 -18.07 14.84 7.78
N ALA A 39 -17.59 15.10 8.99
CA ALA A 39 -18.46 15.52 10.08
C ALA A 39 -19.14 16.87 9.77
N GLU A 40 -18.44 17.77 9.09
CA GLU A 40 -18.99 19.07 8.72
C GLU A 40 -19.72 19.04 7.38
N LYS A 41 -19.21 18.28 6.40
CA LYS A 41 -19.73 18.25 5.03
C LYS A 41 -19.82 16.81 4.52
N PRO A 42 -20.90 16.10 4.84
CA PRO A 42 -21.07 14.71 4.39
C PRO A 42 -21.03 14.54 2.87
N GLU A 43 -21.31 15.58 2.11
CA GLU A 43 -21.24 15.55 0.64
C GLU A 43 -19.83 15.33 0.12
N LEU A 44 -18.78 15.44 0.97
CA LEU A 44 -17.41 15.18 0.58
C LEU A 44 -17.04 13.71 0.59
N THR A 45 -17.98 12.80 0.81
CA THR A 45 -17.71 11.36 0.92
C THR A 45 -16.93 10.82 -0.28
N VAL A 46 -17.34 11.15 -1.51
CA VAL A 46 -16.66 10.66 -2.72
C VAL A 46 -15.23 11.19 -2.77
N THR A 47 -15.02 12.46 -2.48
CA THR A 47 -13.69 13.07 -2.46
C THR A 47 -12.79 12.39 -1.44
N VAL A 48 -13.30 12.11 -0.26
CA VAL A 48 -12.54 11.43 0.81
C VAL A 48 -12.16 10.02 0.40
N VAL A 49 -13.09 9.27 -0.20
CA VAL A 49 -12.82 7.92 -0.67
C VAL A 49 -11.69 7.93 -1.70
N LEU A 50 -11.70 8.88 -2.63
CA LEU A 50 -10.65 9.02 -3.63
C LEU A 50 -9.29 9.33 -2.98
N LEU A 51 -9.27 10.21 -1.98
CA LEU A 51 -8.03 10.57 -1.29
C LEU A 51 -7.42 9.38 -0.55
N ILE A 52 -8.25 8.50 -0.03
CA ILE A 52 -7.78 7.29 0.64
C ILE A 52 -7.33 6.24 -0.39
N ALA A 53 -8.06 6.12 -1.50
CA ALA A 53 -7.78 5.12 -2.53
C ALA A 53 -6.46 5.36 -3.27
N ILE A 54 -6.05 6.63 -3.44
CA ILE A 54 -4.82 6.94 -4.18
C ILE A 54 -3.58 6.35 -3.48
N PRO A 55 -3.33 6.59 -2.18
CA PRO A 55 -2.20 5.94 -1.50
C PRO A 55 -2.32 4.42 -1.48
N GLU A 56 -3.53 3.89 -1.35
CA GLU A 56 -3.78 2.46 -1.33
C GLU A 56 -3.30 1.78 -2.62
N THR A 57 -3.35 2.50 -3.74
CA THR A 57 -2.88 2.00 -5.04
C THR A 57 -1.40 1.63 -4.99
N LEU A 58 -0.58 2.36 -4.24
CA LEU A 58 0.83 2.03 -4.07
C LEU A 58 1.01 0.67 -3.40
N ALA A 59 0.22 0.38 -2.37
CA ALA A 59 0.27 -0.90 -1.69
C ALA A 59 -0.17 -2.04 -2.60
N ILE A 60 -1.21 -1.81 -3.41
CA ILE A 60 -1.70 -2.79 -4.38
C ILE A 60 -0.63 -3.09 -5.43
N LEU A 61 0.00 -2.06 -5.99
CA LEU A 61 1.06 -2.23 -6.98
C LEU A 61 2.27 -2.94 -6.37
N GLY A 62 2.63 -2.62 -5.13
CA GLY A 62 3.70 -3.31 -4.42
C GLY A 62 3.38 -4.79 -4.21
N PHE A 63 2.15 -5.10 -3.90
CA PHE A 63 1.69 -6.49 -3.78
C PHE A 63 1.83 -7.24 -5.11
N VAL A 64 1.43 -6.62 -6.21
CA VAL A 64 1.58 -7.23 -7.55
C VAL A 64 3.03 -7.51 -7.85
N VAL A 65 3.92 -6.56 -7.58
CA VAL A 65 5.36 -6.75 -7.79
C VAL A 65 5.90 -7.90 -6.92
N ALA A 66 5.47 -7.98 -5.67
CA ALA A 66 5.89 -9.06 -4.76
C ALA A 66 5.48 -10.42 -5.32
N VAL A 67 4.26 -10.55 -5.81
CA VAL A 67 3.77 -11.80 -6.43
C VAL A 67 4.61 -12.15 -7.65
N LEU A 68 4.91 -11.18 -8.52
CA LEU A 68 5.73 -11.41 -9.71
C LEU A 68 7.14 -11.87 -9.34
N ILE A 69 7.73 -11.29 -8.30
CA ILE A 69 9.05 -11.72 -7.81
C ILE A 69 8.99 -13.18 -7.38
N LEU A 70 7.98 -13.55 -6.59
CA LEU A 70 7.85 -14.93 -6.10
C LEU A 70 7.60 -15.91 -7.24
N MET A 71 6.83 -15.51 -8.24
CA MET A 71 6.56 -16.37 -9.41
C MET A 71 7.81 -16.61 -10.23
N GLN A 72 8.67 -15.63 -10.37
CA GLN A 72 9.95 -15.80 -11.09
C GLN A 72 10.87 -16.76 -10.35
N GLY A 73 10.93 -16.65 -9.04
CA GLY A 73 11.76 -17.52 -8.24
C GLY A 73 11.24 -18.95 -8.18
N GLY A 74 9.94 -19.16 -8.35
CA GLY A 74 9.31 -20.46 -8.36
C GLY A 74 9.39 -21.19 -9.69
N GLY A 75 9.76 -20.45 -10.75
CA GLY A 75 9.87 -21.01 -12.09
C GLY A 75 11.22 -21.57 -12.39
#